data_8913d946caee01e846a373855a0eb4f5
#
_entry.id   8913d946caee01e846a373855a0eb4f5
#
_cell.length_a   1.000
_cell.length_b   1.000
_cell.length_c   1.000
_cell.angle_alpha   90.00
_cell.angle_beta   90.00
_cell.angle_gamma   90.00
#
_symmetry.space_group_name_H-M   'P 1'
#
loop_
_entity.id
_entity.type
_entity.pdbx_description
1 polymer ?
#
loop_
_entity_poly.entity_id
_entity_poly.type
_entity_poly.pdbx_seq_one_letter_code
_entity_poly.pdbx_strand_id
1 'polypeptide(L)'
;MGCCNDKIIKENNDHYIPQKKLIDHSNPILYKSMKYIIRQMETCICKIILNKKIGTGFFCVLPFPDMNNMLPVLITNNHIIGSEDLEIGKELEFTINDDRFHYKITIDKNRKVYTNIKPFDVSIIEIKKNDKNILLLILSLAFHLRENKKS
;
A
#
# COMPACT_ATOMS: atom_id res chain seq x y z
N MET A 1 33.48 -63.22 -11.26
CA MET A 1 32.75 -62.66 -10.11
C MET A 1 33.20 -61.21 -9.91
N GLY A 2 32.45 -60.26 -10.37
CA GLY A 2 32.77 -58.85 -10.28
C GLY A 2 31.54 -58.10 -9.85
N CYS A 3 31.57 -57.59 -8.62
CA CYS A 3 30.49 -56.76 -8.06
C CYS A 3 30.61 -55.37 -8.62
N CYS A 4 29.61 -54.96 -9.39
CA CYS A 4 29.43 -53.58 -9.79
C CYS A 4 28.87 -52.78 -8.59
N ASN A 5 29.64 -51.84 -8.08
CA ASN A 5 29.16 -50.86 -7.11
C ASN A 5 28.61 -49.62 -7.90
N ASP A 6 27.32 -49.56 -8.05
CA ASP A 6 26.67 -48.35 -8.52
C ASP A 6 26.66 -47.30 -7.38
N LYS A 7 27.54 -46.32 -7.51
CA LYS A 7 27.52 -45.12 -6.70
C LYS A 7 26.41 -44.20 -7.20
N ILE A 8 25.32 -44.17 -6.49
CA ILE A 8 24.27 -43.14 -6.67
C ILE A 8 24.87 -41.79 -6.24
N ILE A 9 25.16 -40.94 -7.20
CA ILE A 9 25.51 -39.55 -6.97
C ILE A 9 24.20 -38.83 -6.66
N LYS A 10 23.99 -38.53 -5.37
CA LYS A 10 22.95 -37.58 -4.99
C LYS A 10 23.43 -36.20 -5.39
N GLU A 11 22.84 -35.63 -6.43
CA GLU A 11 22.94 -34.20 -6.73
C GLU A 11 22.24 -33.43 -5.60
N ASN A 12 23.03 -32.87 -4.70
CA ASN A 12 22.57 -31.85 -3.76
C ASN A 12 22.38 -30.56 -4.57
N ASN A 13 21.15 -30.31 -5.00
CA ASN A 13 20.73 -28.99 -5.45
C ASN A 13 20.60 -28.08 -4.24
N ASP A 14 21.71 -27.72 -3.63
CA ASP A 14 21.80 -26.59 -2.74
C ASP A 14 21.62 -25.33 -3.59
N HIS A 15 20.39 -24.86 -3.70
CA HIS A 15 20.11 -23.50 -4.13
C HIS A 15 20.80 -22.56 -3.14
N TYR A 16 22.05 -22.22 -3.46
CA TYR A 16 22.77 -21.14 -2.80
C TYR A 16 22.02 -19.83 -3.07
N ILE A 17 21.11 -19.48 -2.14
CA ILE A 17 20.56 -18.13 -2.09
C ILE A 17 21.71 -17.27 -1.54
N PRO A 18 22.32 -16.38 -2.35
CA PRO A 18 23.37 -15.51 -1.84
C PRO A 18 22.78 -14.71 -0.67
N GLN A 19 23.21 -15.01 0.54
CA GLN A 19 22.89 -14.19 1.70
C GLN A 19 23.41 -12.81 1.35
N LYS A 20 22.46 -11.91 1.03
CA LYS A 20 22.74 -10.49 0.82
C LYS A 20 23.41 -10.05 2.11
N LYS A 21 24.70 -9.77 2.03
CA LYS A 21 25.51 -9.30 3.15
C LYS A 21 24.74 -8.16 3.78
N LEU A 22 24.13 -8.39 4.93
CA LEU A 22 23.49 -7.34 5.71
C LEU A 22 24.55 -6.27 5.89
N ILE A 23 24.30 -5.09 5.34
CA ILE A 23 25.22 -3.96 5.43
C ILE A 23 25.46 -3.72 6.91
N ASP A 24 26.68 -3.93 7.35
CA ASP A 24 27.13 -3.99 8.75
C ASP A 24 27.03 -2.64 9.49
N HIS A 25 26.36 -1.65 8.90
CA HIS A 25 26.12 -0.34 9.48
C HIS A 25 24.63 0.01 9.38
N SER A 26 23.82 -0.59 10.25
CA SER A 26 22.49 -0.06 10.51
C SER A 26 22.66 1.30 11.21
N ASN A 27 22.62 2.37 10.44
CA ASN A 27 22.53 3.69 11.02
C ASN A 27 21.23 3.79 11.83
N PRO A 28 21.29 4.15 13.11
CA PRO A 28 20.09 4.31 13.91
C PRO A 28 19.17 5.32 13.25
N ILE A 29 17.86 5.00 13.20
CA ILE A 29 16.86 5.92 12.67
C ILE A 29 16.88 7.17 13.55
N LEU A 30 17.18 8.32 12.95
CA LEU A 30 17.17 9.59 13.66
C LEU A 30 15.78 9.87 14.22
N TYR A 31 15.69 10.42 15.42
CA TYR A 31 14.42 10.80 16.07
C TYR A 31 13.51 11.65 15.16
N LYS A 32 14.12 12.57 14.39
CA LYS A 32 13.41 13.37 13.39
C LYS A 32 12.71 12.50 12.33
N SER A 33 13.39 11.49 11.82
CA SER A 33 12.83 10.54 10.82
C SER A 33 11.74 9.66 11.42
N MET A 34 11.90 9.25 12.67
CA MET A 34 10.89 8.47 13.39
C MET A 34 9.55 9.21 13.52
N LYS A 35 9.57 10.52 13.80
CA LYS A 35 8.36 11.36 13.82
C LYS A 35 7.61 11.32 12.49
N TYR A 36 8.31 11.33 11.36
CA TYR A 36 7.66 11.26 10.05
C TYR A 36 7.01 9.90 9.81
N ILE A 37 7.70 8.81 10.18
CA ILE A 37 7.17 7.46 10.05
C ILE A 37 5.88 7.32 10.87
N ILE A 38 5.90 7.74 12.15
CA ILE A 38 4.74 7.70 13.03
C ILE A 38 3.59 8.51 12.41
N ARG A 39 3.85 9.73 11.97
CA ARG A 39 2.83 10.58 11.35
C ARG A 39 2.23 9.95 10.09
N GLN A 40 3.04 9.32 9.24
CA GLN A 40 2.56 8.59 8.07
C GLN A 40 1.67 7.41 8.48
N MET A 41 2.05 6.67 9.51
CA MET A 41 1.22 5.58 10.04
C MET A 41 -0.13 6.09 10.57
N GLU A 42 -0.14 7.22 11.26
CA GLU A 42 -1.35 7.80 11.84
C GLU A 42 -2.31 8.40 10.79
N THR A 43 -1.81 8.79 9.62
CA THR A 43 -2.58 9.58 8.66
C THR A 43 -2.72 8.97 7.27
N CYS A 44 -1.79 8.11 6.86
CA CYS A 44 -1.80 7.50 5.53
C CYS A 44 -2.27 6.06 5.53
N ILE A 45 -2.01 5.32 6.60
CA ILE A 45 -2.38 3.91 6.66
C ILE A 45 -3.79 3.81 7.23
N CYS A 46 -4.65 3.07 6.55
CA CYS A 46 -6.01 2.82 6.99
C CYS A 46 -6.30 1.33 7.09
N LYS A 47 -7.21 1.00 7.99
CA LYS A 47 -7.84 -0.31 8.08
C LYS A 47 -9.14 -0.25 7.29
N ILE A 48 -9.30 -1.16 6.35
CA ILE A 48 -10.49 -1.29 5.51
C ILE A 48 -11.39 -2.34 6.13
N ILE A 49 -12.68 -2.01 6.26
CA ILE A 49 -13.71 -2.90 6.80
C ILE A 49 -14.79 -3.05 5.74
N LEU A 50 -14.91 -4.24 5.15
CA LEU A 50 -15.84 -4.48 4.06
C LEU A 50 -16.41 -5.90 4.13
N ASN A 51 -17.73 -6.04 4.34
CA ASN A 51 -18.44 -7.33 4.23
C ASN A 51 -17.74 -8.51 4.92
N LYS A 52 -17.26 -8.38 6.13
CA LYS A 52 -16.46 -9.37 6.87
C LYS A 52 -14.99 -9.52 6.43
N LYS A 53 -14.55 -8.80 5.40
CA LYS A 53 -13.14 -8.70 5.04
C LYS A 53 -12.52 -7.56 5.85
N ILE A 54 -11.32 -7.77 6.34
CA ILE A 54 -10.51 -6.74 6.99
C ILE A 54 -9.17 -6.71 6.26
N GLY A 55 -8.73 -5.52 5.89
CA GLY A 55 -7.48 -5.34 5.19
C GLY A 55 -6.83 -4.01 5.51
N THR A 56 -5.65 -3.80 4.96
CA THR A 56 -4.92 -2.55 5.07
C THR A 56 -4.90 -1.84 3.73
N GLY A 57 -5.07 -0.54 3.77
CA GLY A 57 -4.85 0.35 2.63
C GLY A 57 -3.96 1.51 3.02
N PHE A 58 -3.53 2.27 2.03
CA PHE A 58 -2.79 3.50 2.28
C PHE A 58 -3.19 4.59 1.30
N PHE A 59 -3.17 5.82 1.81
CA PHE A 59 -3.42 7.01 1.02
C PHE A 59 -2.12 7.55 0.46
N CYS A 60 -2.15 7.92 -0.82
CA CYS A 60 -1.03 8.61 -1.45
C CYS A 60 -1.52 9.53 -2.57
N VAL A 61 -0.60 10.22 -3.19
CA VAL A 61 -0.87 11.07 -4.35
C VAL A 61 -0.06 10.55 -5.53
N LEU A 62 -0.73 10.18 -6.60
CA LEU A 62 -0.11 9.68 -7.82
C LEU A 62 -0.11 10.75 -8.91
N PRO A 63 0.94 10.88 -9.72
CA PRO A 63 0.89 11.68 -10.94
C PRO A 63 -0.03 11.01 -11.96
N PHE A 64 -1.11 11.68 -12.35
CA PHE A 64 -2.07 11.16 -13.32
C PHE A 64 -2.94 12.29 -13.91
N PRO A 65 -3.09 12.40 -15.24
CA PRO A 65 -2.50 11.56 -16.30
C PRO A 65 -1.02 11.85 -16.57
N ASP A 66 -0.46 12.88 -15.98
CA ASP A 66 0.93 13.31 -16.14
C ASP A 66 1.50 13.87 -14.82
N MET A 67 2.79 14.23 -14.81
CA MET A 67 3.52 14.69 -13.62
C MET A 67 3.00 16.03 -13.04
N ASN A 68 2.23 16.81 -13.79
CA ASN A 68 1.69 18.09 -13.33
C ASN A 68 0.34 17.93 -12.62
N ASN A 69 -0.32 16.80 -12.85
CA ASN A 69 -1.63 16.47 -12.30
C ASN A 69 -1.49 15.43 -11.20
N MET A 70 -1.80 15.82 -9.97
CA MET A 70 -1.66 14.96 -8.80
C MET A 70 -3.04 14.43 -8.38
N LEU A 71 -3.20 13.11 -8.43
CA LEU A 71 -4.43 12.41 -8.09
C LEU A 71 -4.31 11.77 -6.70
N PRO A 72 -5.07 12.25 -5.69
CA PRO A 72 -5.16 11.58 -4.40
C PRO A 72 -5.88 10.24 -4.55
N VAL A 73 -5.31 9.19 -3.99
CA VAL A 73 -5.84 7.82 -4.09
C VAL A 73 -5.73 7.05 -2.79
N LEU A 74 -6.61 6.07 -2.63
CA LEU A 74 -6.48 4.93 -1.73
C LEU A 74 -5.94 3.74 -2.53
N ILE A 75 -4.91 3.10 -2.04
CA ILE A 75 -4.35 1.87 -2.62
C ILE A 75 -4.49 0.73 -1.62
N THR A 76 -4.96 -0.42 -2.10
CA THR A 76 -5.09 -1.65 -1.32
C THR A 76 -4.95 -2.87 -2.24
N ASN A 77 -5.02 -4.07 -1.66
CA ASN A 77 -5.04 -5.30 -2.44
C ASN A 77 -6.41 -5.55 -3.09
N ASN A 78 -6.40 -6.15 -4.27
CA ASN A 78 -7.64 -6.49 -4.98
C ASN A 78 -8.47 -7.55 -4.23
N HIS A 79 -7.84 -8.48 -3.54
CA HIS A 79 -8.58 -9.47 -2.74
C HIS A 79 -9.31 -8.84 -1.53
N ILE A 80 -8.96 -7.61 -1.11
CA ILE A 80 -9.66 -6.84 -0.07
C ILE A 80 -10.81 -6.05 -0.69
N ILE A 81 -10.52 -5.23 -1.71
CA ILE A 81 -11.53 -4.49 -2.47
C ILE A 81 -11.46 -4.95 -3.93
N GLY A 82 -12.38 -5.83 -4.31
CA GLY A 82 -12.49 -6.34 -5.67
C GLY A 82 -13.33 -5.45 -6.57
N SER A 83 -13.48 -5.84 -7.83
CA SER A 83 -14.34 -5.15 -8.79
C SER A 83 -15.80 -5.09 -8.35
N GLU A 84 -16.28 -6.13 -7.68
CA GLU A 84 -17.61 -6.23 -7.13
C GLU A 84 -17.90 -5.21 -6.01
N ASP A 85 -16.86 -4.79 -5.29
CA ASP A 85 -16.98 -3.81 -4.21
C ASP A 85 -16.93 -2.36 -4.76
N LEU A 86 -16.55 -2.20 -6.02
CA LEU A 86 -16.40 -0.90 -6.71
C LEU A 86 -17.55 -0.57 -7.67
N GLU A 87 -18.67 -1.29 -7.56
CA GLU A 87 -19.89 -0.96 -8.29
C GLU A 87 -20.49 0.37 -7.82
N ILE A 88 -21.13 1.09 -8.74
CA ILE A 88 -21.76 2.38 -8.46
C ILE A 88 -22.79 2.25 -7.34
N GLY A 89 -22.69 3.13 -6.34
CA GLY A 89 -23.55 3.15 -5.17
C GLY A 89 -23.02 2.35 -3.99
N LYS A 90 -21.97 1.54 -4.14
CA LYS A 90 -21.32 0.85 -3.02
C LYS A 90 -20.59 1.84 -2.11
N GLU A 91 -20.57 1.52 -0.84
CA GLU A 91 -19.84 2.27 0.19
C GLU A 91 -18.61 1.47 0.64
N LEU A 92 -17.47 2.15 0.71
CA LEU A 92 -16.25 1.64 1.32
C LEU A 92 -16.08 2.30 2.68
N GLU A 93 -15.89 1.49 3.73
CA GLU A 93 -15.65 1.96 5.09
C GLU A 93 -14.22 1.66 5.51
N PHE A 94 -13.59 2.62 6.12
CA PHE A 94 -12.23 2.48 6.64
C PHE A 94 -11.99 3.35 7.87
N THR A 95 -11.00 2.95 8.66
CA THR A 95 -10.59 3.66 9.87
C THR A 95 -9.12 4.04 9.79
N ILE A 96 -8.75 5.10 10.49
CA ILE A 96 -7.39 5.62 10.56
C ILE A 96 -7.03 5.83 12.03
N ASN A 97 -5.76 5.75 12.35
CA ASN A 97 -5.21 6.03 13.67
C ASN A 97 -5.86 5.15 14.76
N ASP A 98 -5.64 3.85 14.66
CA ASP A 98 -6.14 2.85 15.62
C ASP A 98 -7.66 2.95 15.86
N ASP A 99 -8.42 3.01 14.75
CA ASP A 99 -9.89 3.08 14.75
C ASP A 99 -10.47 4.35 15.41
N ARG A 100 -9.68 5.40 15.63
CA ARG A 100 -10.15 6.66 16.20
C ARG A 100 -11.03 7.46 15.25
N PHE A 101 -10.77 7.34 13.94
CA PHE A 101 -11.49 8.07 12.91
C PHE A 101 -12.08 7.10 11.90
N HIS A 102 -13.40 7.20 11.69
CA HIS A 102 -14.15 6.39 10.74
C HIS A 102 -14.54 7.24 9.53
N TYR A 103 -14.33 6.69 8.37
CA TYR A 103 -14.64 7.34 7.09
C TYR A 103 -15.42 6.41 6.18
N LYS A 104 -16.26 7.02 5.34
CA LYS A 104 -16.96 6.33 4.27
C LYS A 104 -16.79 7.10 2.98
N ILE A 105 -16.60 6.38 1.89
CA ILE A 105 -16.65 6.92 0.55
C ILE A 105 -17.65 6.13 -0.28
N THR A 106 -18.44 6.83 -1.09
CA THR A 106 -19.40 6.20 -2.00
C THR A 106 -18.79 6.13 -3.41
N ILE A 107 -18.91 4.99 -4.05
CA ILE A 107 -18.48 4.80 -5.43
C ILE A 107 -19.51 5.44 -6.35
N ASP A 108 -19.13 6.46 -7.08
CA ASP A 108 -19.95 7.12 -8.07
C ASP A 108 -19.40 6.92 -9.50
N LYS A 109 -20.22 7.16 -10.51
CA LYS A 109 -19.90 6.94 -11.94
C LYS A 109 -18.67 7.72 -12.46
N ASN A 110 -18.30 8.80 -11.77
CA ASN A 110 -17.20 9.67 -12.18
C ASN A 110 -15.94 9.45 -11.35
N ARG A 111 -15.94 8.49 -10.41
CA ARG A 111 -14.77 8.14 -9.60
C ARG A 111 -13.83 7.26 -10.41
N LYS A 112 -12.56 7.66 -10.49
CA LYS A 112 -11.55 6.84 -11.13
C LYS A 112 -11.22 5.67 -10.22
N VAL A 113 -11.35 4.46 -10.76
CA VAL A 113 -11.00 3.23 -10.08
C VAL A 113 -10.19 2.35 -11.02
N TYR A 114 -9.23 1.63 -10.47
CA TYR A 114 -8.44 0.64 -11.18
C TYR A 114 -8.31 -0.61 -10.33
N THR A 115 -8.52 -1.77 -10.92
CA THR A 115 -8.36 -3.07 -10.24
C THR A 115 -7.54 -4.00 -11.11
N ASN A 116 -6.68 -4.78 -10.49
CA ASN A 116 -5.91 -5.82 -11.16
C ASN A 116 -5.71 -7.01 -10.23
N ILE A 117 -6.25 -8.18 -10.60
CA ILE A 117 -6.16 -9.41 -9.81
C ILE A 117 -4.78 -10.04 -9.99
N LYS A 118 -4.30 -10.11 -11.25
CA LYS A 118 -3.02 -10.71 -11.62
C LYS A 118 -2.34 -9.85 -12.68
N PRO A 119 -1.04 -9.61 -12.56
CA PRO A 119 -0.11 -10.19 -11.58
C PRO A 119 0.02 -9.39 -10.27
N PHE A 120 -0.66 -8.24 -10.10
CA PHE A 120 -0.31 -7.27 -9.06
C PHE A 120 -1.19 -7.29 -7.80
N ASP A 121 -2.38 -7.92 -7.86
CA ASP A 121 -3.34 -7.93 -6.73
C ASP A 121 -3.54 -6.54 -6.12
N VAL A 122 -3.90 -5.55 -6.94
CA VAL A 122 -4.01 -4.15 -6.55
C VAL A 122 -5.34 -3.54 -6.94
N SER A 123 -5.87 -2.69 -6.05
CA SER A 123 -6.98 -1.78 -6.31
C SER A 123 -6.59 -0.36 -5.94
N ILE A 124 -6.89 0.58 -6.83
CA ILE A 124 -6.61 2.00 -6.67
C ILE A 124 -7.92 2.77 -6.84
N ILE A 125 -8.27 3.57 -5.85
CA ILE A 125 -9.52 4.30 -5.79
C ILE A 125 -9.23 5.80 -5.61
N GLU A 126 -9.75 6.63 -6.50
CA GLU A 126 -9.64 8.09 -6.40
C GLU A 126 -10.29 8.63 -5.13
N ILE A 127 -9.64 9.56 -4.46
CA ILE A 127 -10.20 10.34 -3.36
C ILE A 127 -10.58 11.72 -3.91
N LYS A 128 -11.87 12.04 -3.84
CA LYS A 128 -12.44 13.26 -4.42
C LYS A 128 -12.52 14.41 -3.43
N LYS A 129 -12.72 15.61 -3.96
CA LYS A 129 -12.95 16.84 -3.16
C LYS A 129 -14.14 16.73 -2.19
N ASN A 130 -15.12 15.92 -2.53
CA ASN A 130 -16.30 15.69 -1.69
C ASN A 130 -15.97 14.82 -0.46
N ASP A 131 -14.90 14.04 -0.52
CA ASP A 131 -14.36 13.26 0.59
C ASP A 131 -13.49 14.15 1.50
N LYS A 132 -14.03 15.30 1.93
CA LYS A 132 -13.29 16.45 2.48
C LYS A 132 -12.32 16.10 3.62
N ASN A 133 -12.76 15.30 4.56
CA ASN A 133 -11.94 14.98 5.73
C ASN A 133 -10.72 14.15 5.39
N ILE A 134 -10.85 13.25 4.40
CA ILE A 134 -9.77 12.39 3.93
C ILE A 134 -8.79 13.17 3.08
N LEU A 135 -9.31 13.99 2.18
CA LEU A 135 -8.49 14.79 1.28
C LEU A 135 -7.57 15.74 2.06
N LEU A 136 -8.07 16.36 3.14
CA LEU A 136 -7.27 17.24 4.00
C LEU A 136 -6.10 16.49 4.67
N LEU A 137 -6.31 15.25 5.10
CA LEU A 137 -5.25 14.40 5.65
C LEU A 137 -4.16 14.14 4.59
N ILE A 138 -4.55 13.73 3.40
CA ILE A 138 -3.62 13.42 2.30
C ILE A 138 -2.82 14.66 1.88
N LEU A 139 -3.47 15.80 1.72
CA LEU A 139 -2.83 17.04 1.30
C LEU A 139 -1.88 17.59 2.37
N SER A 140 -2.22 17.49 3.65
CA SER A 140 -1.33 17.93 4.74
C SER A 140 0.01 17.19 4.72
N LEU A 141 0.00 15.92 4.32
CA LEU A 141 1.21 15.10 4.16
C LEU A 141 2.04 15.49 2.92
N ALA A 142 1.37 15.72 1.80
CA ALA A 142 2.04 16.11 0.56
C ALA A 142 2.78 17.45 0.72
N PHE A 143 2.22 18.40 1.49
CA PHE A 143 2.88 19.66 1.80
C PHE A 143 4.13 19.48 2.66
N HIS A 144 4.07 18.68 3.72
CA HIS A 144 5.22 18.45 4.60
C HIS A 144 6.39 17.73 3.92
N LEU A 145 6.11 16.85 2.95
CA LEU A 145 7.14 16.18 2.17
C LEU A 145 7.87 17.13 1.21
N ARG A 146 7.22 18.22 0.77
CA ARG A 146 7.85 19.23 -0.09
C ARG A 146 8.77 20.20 0.66
N GLU A 147 8.43 20.58 1.88
CA GLU A 147 9.25 21.48 2.69
C GLU A 147 10.60 20.85 3.07
N ASN A 148 10.64 19.54 3.30
CA ASN A 148 11.85 18.83 3.70
C ASN A 148 12.82 18.49 2.56
N LYS A 149 12.45 18.70 1.30
CA LYS A 149 13.38 18.58 0.16
C LYS A 149 14.20 19.87 -0.09
N LYS A 150 13.91 20.96 0.64
CA LYS A 150 14.58 22.26 0.48
C LYS A 150 15.58 22.58 1.58
N SER A 151 15.83 21.67 2.51
CA SER A 151 16.83 21.84 3.59
C SER A 151 17.99 20.85 3.47
#